data_c08495b835787b44e0f950d7a99e9970
#
_entry.id   c08495b835787b44e0f950d7a99e9970
#
_cell.length_a   1.000
_cell.length_b   1.000
_cell.length_c   1.000
_cell.angle_alpha   90.00
_cell.angle_beta   90.00
_cell.angle_gamma   90.00
#
_symmetry.space_group_name_H-M   'P 1'
#
loop_
_entity.id
_entity.type
_entity.pdbx_description
1 polymer ?
#
loop_
_entity_poly.entity_id
_entity_poly.type
_entity_poly.pdbx_seq_one_letter_code
_entity_poly.pdbx_strand_id
1 'polypeptide(L)'
;MKFVGLVGANYDQSYNRKLLEFIRRHFKIKFELEVLEIDEVPMFNQDEKWDESFQLRLLNNKITRADGVIIATPEHNHTISAALKSVLEWLSFEVHPFENKPVMIVGASYYDQGTSRAQVHLRKILEAPGVNAYTLPGNEFLLGKAKEAFDLEGNITNEGTINFLEQCLDNFIQYVGVVSKLKKPKPIEPEDLDCNNPIATTVTEVDPDDPEWVEKVAEITGAVSGDTYVKLDHGILTVNQIDMFLKAMPFELTYADDNNQFLYYNNAHQRSEEHTSELQSP
;
A
#
# COMPACT_ATOMS: atom_id res chain seq x y z
N MET A 1 12.65 15.19 13.92
CA MET A 1 12.15 14.62 12.66
C MET A 1 11.60 15.73 11.80
N LYS A 2 11.76 15.57 10.47
CA LYS A 2 11.24 16.52 9.47
C LYS A 2 10.21 15.81 8.60
N PHE A 3 8.98 16.29 8.66
CA PHE A 3 7.88 15.73 7.86
C PHE A 3 7.45 16.70 6.77
N VAL A 4 6.88 16.14 5.72
CA VAL A 4 6.14 16.86 4.70
C VAL A 4 4.66 16.64 4.92
N GLY A 5 3.87 17.72 4.93
CA GLY A 5 2.42 17.69 4.90
C GLY A 5 1.93 17.95 3.48
N LEU A 6 1.33 16.96 2.82
CA LEU A 6 0.81 17.12 1.47
C LEU A 6 -0.68 17.45 1.50
N VAL A 7 -1.04 18.64 0.97
CA VAL A 7 -2.45 19.07 0.88
C VAL A 7 -3.10 18.36 -0.31
N GLY A 8 -4.01 17.42 -0.04
CA GLY A 8 -4.69 16.63 -1.08
C GLY A 8 -5.83 17.38 -1.82
N ALA A 9 -5.87 18.70 -1.71
CA ALA A 9 -6.87 19.56 -2.33
C ALA A 9 -6.19 20.73 -3.05
N ASN A 10 -6.77 21.16 -4.17
CA ASN A 10 -6.24 22.23 -5.02
C ASN A 10 -7.11 23.49 -5.02
N TYR A 11 -7.78 23.81 -3.90
CA TYR A 11 -8.62 24.99 -3.76
C TYR A 11 -8.33 25.73 -2.45
N ASP A 12 -8.52 27.06 -2.42
CA ASP A 12 -8.07 27.95 -1.35
C ASP A 12 -8.72 27.67 0.01
N GLN A 13 -10.00 27.38 0.05
CA GLN A 13 -10.75 27.19 1.29
C GLN A 13 -10.74 25.76 1.81
N SER A 14 -9.62 25.03 1.61
CA SER A 14 -9.48 23.64 2.00
C SER A 14 -9.39 23.46 3.52
N TYR A 15 -10.28 22.65 4.10
CA TYR A 15 -10.17 22.20 5.50
C TYR A 15 -8.98 21.27 5.71
N ASN A 16 -8.52 20.57 4.70
CA ASN A 16 -7.34 19.71 4.76
C ASN A 16 -6.06 20.53 4.85
N ARG A 17 -5.99 21.68 4.17
CA ARG A 17 -4.92 22.67 4.36
C ARG A 17 -4.95 23.23 5.78
N LYS A 18 -6.13 23.63 6.28
CA LYS A 18 -6.29 24.13 7.66
C LYS A 18 -5.83 23.09 8.69
N LEU A 19 -6.13 21.81 8.46
CA LEU A 19 -5.71 20.72 9.33
C LEU A 19 -4.18 20.58 9.38
N LEU A 20 -3.50 20.58 8.22
CA LEU A 20 -2.04 20.51 8.18
C LEU A 20 -1.38 21.75 8.80
N GLU A 21 -1.93 22.93 8.57
CA GLU A 21 -1.45 24.16 9.18
C GLU A 21 -1.64 24.20 10.71
N PHE A 22 -2.76 23.64 11.19
CA PHE A 22 -2.97 23.43 12.63
C PHE A 22 -1.91 22.46 13.18
N ILE A 23 -1.71 21.31 12.54
CA ILE A 23 -0.67 20.33 12.94
C ILE A 23 0.70 21.00 12.99
N ARG A 24 1.08 21.75 11.96
CA ARG A 24 2.35 22.47 11.86
C ARG A 24 2.57 23.44 13.02
N ARG A 25 1.55 24.21 13.39
CA ARG A 25 1.66 25.23 14.44
C ARG A 25 1.58 24.62 15.83
N HIS A 26 0.65 23.71 16.04
CA HIS A 26 0.32 23.18 17.37
C HIS A 26 1.38 22.19 17.86
N PHE A 27 1.86 21.32 16.98
CA PHE A 27 2.81 20.25 17.33
C PHE A 27 4.26 20.55 16.96
N LYS A 28 4.62 21.81 16.72
CA LYS A 28 5.99 22.25 16.33
C LYS A 28 7.12 21.85 17.25
N ILE A 29 6.80 21.53 18.51
CA ILE A 29 7.80 21.06 19.51
C ILE A 29 8.14 19.58 19.27
N LYS A 30 7.21 18.78 18.73
CA LYS A 30 7.40 17.35 18.50
C LYS A 30 8.18 17.07 17.20
N PHE A 31 7.91 17.81 16.15
CA PHE A 31 8.54 17.67 14.82
C PHE A 31 8.40 18.94 13.99
N GLU A 32 9.20 19.05 12.97
CA GLU A 32 9.07 20.08 11.92
C GLU A 32 8.15 19.55 10.81
N LEU A 33 7.16 20.33 10.41
CA LEU A 33 6.24 20.01 9.31
C LEU A 33 6.32 21.10 8.24
N GLU A 34 6.70 20.73 7.02
CA GLU A 34 6.61 21.59 5.85
C GLU A 34 5.34 21.24 5.06
N VAL A 35 4.41 22.20 4.94
CA VAL A 35 3.16 21.99 4.21
C VAL A 35 3.38 22.31 2.74
N LEU A 36 3.05 21.37 1.86
CA LEU A 36 3.20 21.47 0.40
C LEU A 36 1.84 21.43 -0.28
N GLU A 37 1.68 22.31 -1.25
CA GLU A 37 0.49 22.44 -2.09
C GLU A 37 0.62 21.65 -3.40
N ILE A 38 -0.54 21.34 -4.01
CA ILE A 38 -0.61 20.60 -5.27
C ILE A 38 -1.38 21.34 -6.37
N ASP A 39 -1.79 22.58 -6.12
CA ASP A 39 -2.65 23.37 -7.00
C ASP A 39 -1.99 23.71 -8.35
N GLU A 40 -0.67 23.86 -8.38
CA GLU A 40 0.11 24.14 -9.59
C GLU A 40 0.63 22.88 -10.30
N VAL A 41 0.27 21.69 -9.81
CA VAL A 41 0.71 20.45 -10.47
C VAL A 41 -0.18 20.18 -11.69
N PRO A 42 0.39 19.99 -12.89
CA PRO A 42 -0.39 19.68 -14.09
C PRO A 42 -1.07 18.30 -13.93
N MET A 43 -2.17 18.10 -14.68
CA MET A 43 -2.77 16.77 -14.78
C MET A 43 -1.75 15.78 -15.34
N PHE A 44 -1.73 14.59 -14.75
CA PHE A 44 -0.82 13.53 -15.21
C PHE A 44 -1.09 13.16 -16.67
N ASN A 45 -0.02 13.18 -17.45
CA ASN A 45 0.01 12.78 -18.84
C ASN A 45 1.34 12.09 -19.15
N GLN A 46 1.29 10.85 -19.60
CA GLN A 46 2.49 10.04 -19.88
C GLN A 46 3.36 10.59 -21.00
N ASP A 47 2.81 11.44 -21.86
CA ASP A 47 3.55 12.08 -22.96
C ASP A 47 4.35 13.32 -22.51
N GLU A 48 4.11 13.78 -21.28
CA GLU A 48 4.79 14.95 -20.70
C GLU A 48 5.89 14.52 -19.72
N LYS A 49 6.92 15.34 -19.57
CA LYS A 49 8.02 15.07 -18.66
C LYS A 49 7.78 15.69 -17.30
N TRP A 50 7.94 14.89 -16.24
CA TRP A 50 7.73 15.34 -14.86
C TRP A 50 8.69 16.48 -14.46
N ASP A 51 9.94 16.47 -14.99
CA ASP A 51 10.99 17.42 -14.64
C ASP A 51 10.84 18.80 -15.32
N GLU A 52 9.92 18.96 -16.25
CA GLU A 52 9.55 20.26 -16.82
C GLU A 52 8.71 21.09 -15.82
N SER A 53 7.96 20.45 -14.91
CA SER A 53 7.20 21.15 -13.86
C SER A 53 8.10 21.47 -12.66
N PHE A 54 8.19 22.77 -12.31
CA PHE A 54 8.87 23.21 -11.10
C PHE A 54 8.25 22.60 -9.84
N GLN A 55 6.91 22.56 -9.79
CA GLN A 55 6.18 22.04 -8.62
C GLN A 55 6.42 20.54 -8.41
N LEU A 56 6.46 19.75 -9.49
CA LEU A 56 6.78 18.32 -9.38
C LEU A 56 8.21 18.09 -8.89
N ARG A 57 9.20 18.86 -9.41
CA ARG A 57 10.58 18.77 -8.90
C ARG A 57 10.66 19.13 -7.41
N LEU A 58 9.92 20.17 -7.00
CA LEU A 58 9.86 20.58 -5.59
C LEU A 58 9.29 19.48 -4.72
N LEU A 59 8.12 18.92 -5.08
CA LEU A 59 7.46 17.83 -4.36
C LEU A 59 8.38 16.61 -4.26
N ASN A 60 8.95 16.16 -5.38
CA ASN A 60 9.87 15.03 -5.41
C ASN A 60 11.05 15.23 -4.44
N ASN A 61 11.72 16.38 -4.51
CA ASN A 61 12.88 16.67 -3.67
C ASN A 61 12.51 16.73 -2.16
N LYS A 62 11.38 17.37 -1.83
CA LYS A 62 10.96 17.54 -0.45
C LYS A 62 10.52 16.22 0.17
N ILE A 63 9.72 15.42 -0.54
CA ILE A 63 9.28 14.11 -0.08
C ILE A 63 10.47 13.16 0.06
N THR A 64 11.39 13.13 -0.90
CA THR A 64 12.58 12.29 -0.83
C THR A 64 13.41 12.55 0.43
N ARG A 65 13.57 13.83 0.83
CA ARG A 65 14.38 14.23 1.99
C ARG A 65 13.66 14.16 3.33
N ALA A 66 12.34 14.02 3.34
CA ALA A 66 11.57 13.94 4.57
C ALA A 66 11.72 12.59 5.27
N ASP A 67 11.65 12.57 6.59
CA ASP A 67 11.61 11.35 7.40
C ASP A 67 10.27 10.60 7.24
N GLY A 68 9.19 11.33 6.89
CA GLY A 68 7.86 10.80 6.65
C GLY A 68 6.94 11.84 6.02
N VAL A 69 5.76 11.40 5.57
CA VAL A 69 4.77 12.26 4.92
C VAL A 69 3.42 12.13 5.62
N ILE A 70 2.76 13.27 5.83
CA ILE A 70 1.37 13.34 6.32
C ILE A 70 0.50 13.83 5.15
N ILE A 71 -0.36 12.98 4.62
CA ILE A 71 -1.27 13.36 3.52
C ILE A 71 -2.64 13.71 4.09
N ALA A 72 -3.07 14.95 3.91
CA ALA A 72 -4.43 15.38 4.26
C ALA A 72 -5.33 15.32 3.02
N THR A 73 -6.21 14.31 2.97
CA THR A 73 -7.07 14.08 1.82
C THR A 73 -8.51 14.56 2.03
N PRO A 74 -9.08 15.32 1.09
CA PRO A 74 -10.52 15.49 1.03
C PRO A 74 -11.20 14.20 0.55
N GLU A 75 -12.51 14.13 0.67
CA GLU A 75 -13.33 13.09 0.06
C GLU A 75 -14.20 13.67 -1.03
N HIS A 76 -13.95 13.29 -2.27
CA HIS A 76 -14.75 13.67 -3.44
C HIS A 76 -15.37 12.40 -4.03
N ASN A 77 -16.70 12.33 -4.06
CA ASN A 77 -17.42 11.18 -4.61
C ASN A 77 -16.90 9.83 -4.07
N HIS A 78 -16.71 9.75 -2.73
CA HIS A 78 -16.25 8.57 -2.01
C HIS A 78 -14.79 8.14 -2.31
N THR A 79 -13.98 9.01 -2.88
CA THR A 79 -12.56 8.75 -3.15
C THR A 79 -11.71 10.00 -2.94
N ILE A 80 -10.42 9.93 -3.24
CA ILE A 80 -9.51 11.07 -3.22
C ILE A 80 -9.83 12.07 -4.35
N SER A 81 -9.31 13.29 -4.26
CA SER A 81 -9.45 14.27 -5.33
C SER A 81 -8.69 13.84 -6.59
N ALA A 82 -9.17 14.25 -7.76
CA ALA A 82 -8.47 14.03 -9.03
C ALA A 82 -7.07 14.67 -9.03
N ALA A 83 -6.92 15.83 -8.38
CA ALA A 83 -5.63 16.50 -8.24
C ALA A 83 -4.63 15.66 -7.44
N LEU A 84 -5.03 15.11 -6.29
CA LEU A 84 -4.17 14.24 -5.49
C LEU A 84 -3.82 12.96 -6.25
N LYS A 85 -4.79 12.35 -6.94
CA LYS A 85 -4.53 11.16 -7.76
C LYS A 85 -3.51 11.45 -8.85
N SER A 86 -3.64 12.58 -9.56
CA SER A 86 -2.70 13.01 -10.59
C SER A 86 -1.28 13.21 -10.04
N VAL A 87 -1.13 13.86 -8.87
CA VAL A 87 0.16 14.02 -8.21
C VAL A 87 0.81 12.67 -7.89
N LEU A 88 0.02 11.72 -7.37
CA LEU A 88 0.54 10.38 -7.06
C LEU A 88 0.95 9.61 -8.32
N GLU A 89 0.25 9.80 -9.45
CA GLU A 89 0.66 9.23 -10.74
C GLU A 89 2.01 9.82 -11.19
N TRP A 90 2.18 11.14 -11.15
CA TRP A 90 3.46 11.78 -11.46
C TRP A 90 4.61 11.26 -10.60
N LEU A 91 4.36 11.12 -9.28
CA LEU A 91 5.37 10.71 -8.30
C LEU A 91 5.51 9.18 -8.19
N SER A 92 4.99 8.42 -9.15
CA SER A 92 5.11 6.97 -9.24
C SER A 92 5.39 6.43 -10.65
N PHE A 93 5.52 7.31 -11.65
CA PHE A 93 5.75 6.92 -13.03
C PHE A 93 7.25 6.84 -13.37
N GLU A 94 7.99 7.94 -13.22
CA GLU A 94 9.44 8.00 -13.49
C GLU A 94 10.27 8.23 -12.22
N VAL A 95 9.65 8.77 -11.18
CA VAL A 95 10.28 9.04 -9.88
C VAL A 95 9.48 8.36 -8.79
N HIS A 96 10.14 7.96 -7.69
CA HIS A 96 9.52 7.17 -6.64
C HIS A 96 9.85 7.72 -5.24
N PRO A 97 9.53 9.00 -4.92
CA PRO A 97 9.88 9.60 -3.62
C PRO A 97 9.13 8.97 -2.44
N PHE A 98 8.03 8.28 -2.72
CA PHE A 98 7.25 7.55 -1.72
C PHE A 98 7.77 6.14 -1.43
N GLU A 99 8.66 5.61 -2.26
CA GLU A 99 9.16 4.26 -2.08
C GLU A 99 9.78 4.06 -0.68
N ASN A 100 9.24 3.09 0.06
CA ASN A 100 9.61 2.79 1.45
C ASN A 100 9.48 4.00 2.40
N LYS A 101 8.70 5.02 2.04
CA LYS A 101 8.47 6.22 2.84
C LYS A 101 7.33 5.97 3.84
N PRO A 102 7.53 6.26 5.15
CA PRO A 102 6.44 6.26 6.11
C PRO A 102 5.40 7.31 5.76
N VAL A 103 4.14 6.91 5.68
CA VAL A 103 3.03 7.81 5.37
C VAL A 103 1.92 7.67 6.41
N MET A 104 1.45 8.80 6.92
CA MET A 104 0.22 8.92 7.70
C MET A 104 -0.84 9.62 6.86
N ILE A 105 -2.07 9.12 6.92
CA ILE A 105 -3.21 9.74 6.26
C ILE A 105 -4.10 10.40 7.31
N VAL A 106 -4.49 11.64 7.06
CA VAL A 106 -5.47 12.37 7.83
C VAL A 106 -6.51 12.99 6.91
N GLY A 107 -7.64 13.44 7.44
CA GLY A 107 -8.59 14.13 6.59
C GLY A 107 -9.62 14.92 7.37
N ALA A 108 -10.11 15.99 6.73
CA ALA A 108 -11.17 16.84 7.22
C ALA A 108 -12.26 17.00 6.16
N SER A 109 -13.51 16.82 6.54
CA SER A 109 -14.65 16.98 5.65
C SER A 109 -15.77 17.79 6.27
N TYR A 110 -16.63 18.31 5.41
CA TYR A 110 -17.81 19.07 5.80
C TYR A 110 -18.85 18.20 6.53
N TYR A 111 -18.90 16.90 6.21
CA TYR A 111 -19.87 15.94 6.75
C TYR A 111 -19.30 15.13 7.91
N ASP A 112 -20.16 14.45 8.67
CA ASP A 112 -19.83 13.69 9.88
C ASP A 112 -18.79 12.58 9.66
N GLN A 113 -18.80 11.97 8.48
CA GLN A 113 -17.97 10.80 8.17
C GLN A 113 -16.46 11.10 8.01
N GLY A 114 -16.09 12.39 8.07
CA GLY A 114 -14.72 12.75 7.76
C GLY A 114 -14.38 12.37 6.30
N THR A 115 -13.25 11.75 6.09
CA THR A 115 -12.80 11.30 4.76
C THR A 115 -12.54 9.80 4.73
N SER A 116 -13.37 9.02 5.41
CA SER A 116 -13.11 7.58 5.67
C SER A 116 -12.93 6.76 4.40
N ARG A 117 -13.78 6.96 3.39
CA ARG A 117 -13.69 6.21 2.12
C ARG A 117 -12.48 6.64 1.30
N ALA A 118 -12.19 7.95 1.27
CA ALA A 118 -11.02 8.46 0.59
C ALA A 118 -9.73 7.94 1.22
N GLN A 119 -9.66 7.82 2.55
CA GLN A 119 -8.48 7.26 3.24
C GLN A 119 -8.27 5.78 2.91
N VAL A 120 -9.34 4.98 2.82
CA VAL A 120 -9.25 3.56 2.40
C VAL A 120 -8.72 3.45 0.96
N HIS A 121 -9.22 4.28 0.04
CA HIS A 121 -8.74 4.30 -1.35
C HIS A 121 -7.29 4.77 -1.44
N LEU A 122 -6.92 5.79 -0.68
CA LEU A 122 -5.55 6.31 -0.66
C LEU A 122 -4.56 5.26 -0.16
N ARG A 123 -4.92 4.47 0.86
CA ARG A 123 -4.09 3.35 1.32
C ARG A 123 -3.75 2.38 0.19
N LYS A 124 -4.76 1.95 -0.58
CA LYS A 124 -4.56 1.03 -1.71
C LYS A 124 -3.63 1.60 -2.78
N ILE A 125 -3.72 2.91 -3.03
CA ILE A 125 -2.85 3.60 -4.01
C ILE A 125 -1.42 3.67 -3.47
N LEU A 126 -1.23 4.03 -2.20
CA LEU A 126 0.08 4.14 -1.58
C LEU A 126 0.80 2.79 -1.45
N GLU A 127 0.05 1.71 -1.27
CA GLU A 127 0.57 0.33 -1.19
C GLU A 127 0.81 -0.31 -2.57
N ALA A 128 0.36 0.34 -3.67
CA ALA A 128 0.60 -0.15 -5.02
C ALA A 128 2.11 -0.23 -5.32
N PRO A 129 2.59 -1.24 -6.09
CA PRO A 129 4.02 -1.45 -6.35
C PRO A 129 4.75 -0.23 -6.93
N GLY A 130 4.07 0.62 -7.71
CA GLY A 130 4.66 1.84 -8.28
C GLY A 130 4.89 2.95 -7.25
N VAL A 131 4.12 2.99 -6.16
CA VAL A 131 4.27 3.96 -5.06
C VAL A 131 5.05 3.36 -3.90
N ASN A 132 4.71 2.14 -3.48
CA ASN A 132 5.38 1.32 -2.47
C ASN A 132 5.69 2.06 -1.15
N ALA A 133 4.71 2.81 -0.63
CA ALA A 133 4.84 3.54 0.63
C ALA A 133 4.52 2.65 1.84
N TYR A 134 5.13 2.94 2.98
CA TYR A 134 4.79 2.32 4.26
C TYR A 134 3.71 3.12 4.96
N THR A 135 2.45 2.77 4.71
CA THR A 135 1.31 3.46 5.32
C THR A 135 1.14 3.06 6.78
N LEU A 136 1.03 4.03 7.70
CA LEU A 136 0.78 3.77 9.12
C LEU A 136 -0.50 2.95 9.32
N PRO A 137 -0.43 1.74 9.88
CA PRO A 137 -1.60 0.90 10.11
C PRO A 137 -2.42 1.37 11.31
N GLY A 138 -3.72 1.10 11.31
CA GLY A 138 -4.59 1.23 12.47
C GLY A 138 -4.92 2.65 12.95
N ASN A 139 -4.35 3.68 12.34
CA ASN A 139 -4.62 5.07 12.69
C ASN A 139 -5.47 5.74 11.60
N GLU A 140 -6.65 6.19 11.98
CA GLU A 140 -7.54 6.96 11.12
C GLU A 140 -7.93 8.24 11.84
N PHE A 141 -7.35 9.37 11.43
CA PHE A 141 -7.81 10.67 11.92
C PHE A 141 -8.83 11.24 10.92
N LEU A 142 -10.09 11.23 11.34
CA LEU A 142 -11.26 11.61 10.56
C LEU A 142 -11.94 12.82 11.19
N LEU A 143 -11.65 14.04 10.72
CA LEU A 143 -12.30 15.24 11.21
C LEU A 143 -13.59 15.51 10.44
N GLY A 144 -14.72 15.09 11.01
CA GLY A 144 -16.04 15.46 10.53
C GLY A 144 -16.43 16.89 10.93
N LYS A 145 -17.50 17.43 10.33
CA LYS A 145 -18.04 18.78 10.63
C LYS A 145 -16.95 19.85 10.69
N ALA A 146 -16.04 19.84 9.74
CA ALA A 146 -14.85 20.67 9.76
C ALA A 146 -15.16 22.18 9.87
N LYS A 147 -16.32 22.63 9.38
CA LYS A 147 -16.75 24.02 9.52
C LYS A 147 -16.91 24.44 10.98
N GLU A 148 -17.38 23.54 11.83
CA GLU A 148 -17.64 23.78 13.26
C GLU A 148 -16.43 23.42 14.11
N ALA A 149 -15.58 22.53 13.60
CA ALA A 149 -14.40 22.04 14.32
C ALA A 149 -13.27 23.06 14.41
N PHE A 150 -13.18 23.99 13.44
CA PHE A 150 -12.16 25.04 13.41
C PHE A 150 -12.74 26.40 13.84
N ASP A 151 -11.98 27.14 14.65
CA ASP A 151 -12.24 28.56 14.90
C ASP A 151 -11.82 29.45 13.72
N LEU A 152 -11.97 30.78 13.89
CA LEU A 152 -11.62 31.76 12.86
C LEU A 152 -10.12 31.81 12.55
N GLU A 153 -9.27 31.47 13.53
CA GLU A 153 -7.83 31.41 13.40
C GLU A 153 -7.35 30.05 12.83
N GLY A 154 -8.27 29.11 12.61
CA GLY A 154 -7.96 27.78 12.08
C GLY A 154 -7.41 26.81 13.11
N ASN A 155 -7.76 26.99 14.40
CA ASN A 155 -7.44 26.03 15.44
C ASN A 155 -8.62 25.07 15.65
N ILE A 156 -8.30 23.82 15.99
CA ILE A 156 -9.32 22.85 16.41
C ILE A 156 -9.73 23.24 17.86
N THR A 157 -11.04 23.32 18.09
CA THR A 157 -11.58 23.83 19.38
C THR A 157 -11.85 22.75 20.40
N ASN A 158 -12.06 21.49 19.96
CA ASN A 158 -12.39 20.39 20.84
C ASN A 158 -11.10 19.69 21.36
N GLU A 159 -10.87 19.75 22.67
CA GLU A 159 -9.69 19.16 23.32
C GLU A 159 -9.61 17.62 23.10
N GLY A 160 -10.73 16.89 23.12
CA GLY A 160 -10.74 15.47 22.86
C GLY A 160 -10.24 15.13 21.45
N THR A 161 -10.63 15.95 20.47
CA THR A 161 -10.14 15.82 19.08
C THR A 161 -8.64 16.12 18.98
N ILE A 162 -8.15 17.15 19.68
CA ILE A 162 -6.73 17.50 19.72
C ILE A 162 -5.92 16.37 20.35
N ASN A 163 -6.36 15.84 21.50
CA ASN A 163 -5.68 14.73 22.19
C ASN A 163 -5.64 13.47 21.32
N PHE A 164 -6.72 13.17 20.60
CA PHE A 164 -6.74 12.03 19.67
C PHE A 164 -5.78 12.24 18.49
N LEU A 165 -5.75 13.44 17.91
CA LEU A 165 -4.79 13.78 16.87
C LEU A 165 -3.35 13.67 17.37
N GLU A 166 -3.08 14.16 18.58
CA GLU A 166 -1.76 14.04 19.22
C GLU A 166 -1.33 12.57 19.35
N GLN A 167 -2.23 11.71 19.82
CA GLN A 167 -1.97 10.27 19.93
C GLN A 167 -1.67 9.65 18.54
N CYS A 168 -2.42 10.02 17.50
CA CYS A 168 -2.16 9.56 16.15
C CYS A 168 -0.77 10.00 15.65
N LEU A 169 -0.37 11.24 15.94
CA LEU A 169 0.94 11.78 15.56
C LEU A 169 2.07 11.11 16.36
N ASP A 170 1.89 10.83 17.64
CA ASP A 170 2.88 10.12 18.46
C ASP A 170 3.08 8.68 17.94
N ASN A 171 2.01 7.99 17.56
CA ASN A 171 2.10 6.69 16.91
C ASN A 171 2.86 6.78 15.58
N PHE A 172 2.64 7.84 14.79
CA PHE A 172 3.36 8.04 13.54
C PHE A 172 4.84 8.29 13.75
N ILE A 173 5.22 9.12 14.74
CA ILE A 173 6.62 9.36 15.12
C ILE A 173 7.32 8.04 15.50
N GLN A 174 6.66 7.20 16.30
CA GLN A 174 7.18 5.88 16.67
C GLN A 174 7.32 4.97 15.44
N TYR A 175 6.32 4.96 14.58
CA TYR A 175 6.33 4.17 13.34
C TYR A 175 7.49 4.58 12.42
N VAL A 176 7.70 5.87 12.21
CA VAL A 176 8.85 6.38 11.45
C VAL A 176 10.17 5.90 12.06
N GLY A 177 10.29 5.95 13.40
CA GLY A 177 11.47 5.45 14.11
C GLY A 177 11.73 3.95 13.92
N VAL A 178 10.68 3.14 13.74
CA VAL A 178 10.80 1.70 13.45
C VAL A 178 11.15 1.48 11.98
N VAL A 179 10.40 2.10 11.06
CA VAL A 179 10.59 1.93 9.61
C VAL A 179 11.99 2.39 9.17
N SER A 180 12.51 3.46 9.76
CA SER A 180 13.87 3.95 9.43
C SER A 180 14.98 2.94 9.74
N LYS A 181 14.69 1.96 10.61
CA LYS A 181 15.63 0.86 10.95
C LYS A 181 15.50 -0.34 10.02
N LEU A 182 14.46 -0.41 9.20
CA LEU A 182 14.32 -1.46 8.21
C LEU A 182 15.43 -1.26 7.17
N LYS A 183 16.30 -2.27 7.03
CA LYS A 183 17.27 -2.25 5.93
C LYS A 183 16.49 -2.22 4.64
N LYS A 184 16.72 -1.20 3.81
CA LYS A 184 16.28 -1.27 2.42
C LYS A 184 16.84 -2.58 1.85
N PRO A 185 16.02 -3.44 1.22
CA PRO A 185 16.60 -4.53 0.44
C PRO A 185 17.62 -3.88 -0.50
N LYS A 186 18.87 -4.38 -0.48
CA LYS A 186 19.84 -3.92 -1.46
C LYS A 186 19.21 -4.12 -2.83
N PRO A 187 19.26 -3.13 -3.75
CA PRO A 187 18.97 -3.39 -5.14
C PRO A 187 19.79 -4.63 -5.49
N ILE A 188 19.17 -5.62 -6.08
CA ILE A 188 19.88 -6.76 -6.65
C ILE A 188 20.58 -6.15 -7.88
N GLU A 189 21.83 -5.70 -7.69
CA GLU A 189 22.65 -5.29 -8.83
C GLU A 189 22.80 -6.52 -9.74
N PRO A 190 22.84 -6.33 -11.07
CA PRO A 190 23.06 -7.43 -12.00
C PRO A 190 24.32 -8.26 -11.68
N GLU A 191 25.29 -7.67 -10.97
CA GLU A 191 26.51 -8.29 -10.46
C GLU A 191 26.27 -9.13 -9.19
N ASP A 192 25.19 -8.84 -8.42
CA ASP A 192 24.76 -9.63 -7.25
C ASP A 192 23.87 -10.82 -7.65
N LEU A 193 23.42 -10.87 -8.90
CA LEU A 193 22.90 -12.09 -9.52
C LEU A 193 24.13 -12.96 -9.83
N ASP A 194 24.65 -13.62 -8.79
CA ASP A 194 25.65 -14.62 -8.96
C ASP A 194 25.09 -15.72 -9.85
N CYS A 195 25.47 -15.65 -11.15
CA CYS A 195 25.15 -16.68 -12.12
C CYS A 195 25.73 -18.05 -11.72
N ASN A 196 26.55 -18.08 -10.66
CA ASN A 196 27.07 -19.28 -10.01
C ASN A 196 26.31 -19.62 -8.71
N ASN A 197 25.15 -18.96 -8.43
CA ASN A 197 24.29 -19.41 -7.35
C ASN A 197 23.76 -20.81 -7.69
N PRO A 198 24.18 -21.87 -6.99
CA PRO A 198 23.85 -23.23 -7.35
C PRO A 198 22.34 -23.52 -7.46
N ILE A 199 21.49 -22.71 -6.82
CA ILE A 199 20.03 -22.83 -6.90
C ILE A 199 19.48 -22.36 -8.26
N ALA A 200 20.07 -21.34 -8.88
CA ALA A 200 19.60 -20.81 -10.16
C ALA A 200 20.15 -21.58 -11.38
N THR A 201 21.36 -22.15 -11.29
CA THR A 201 22.03 -22.87 -12.37
C THR A 201 21.62 -24.32 -12.45
N THR A 202 21.27 -24.95 -11.33
CA THR A 202 21.03 -26.39 -11.28
C THR A 202 19.65 -26.82 -11.81
N VAL A 203 18.64 -25.95 -11.76
CA VAL A 203 17.30 -26.30 -12.31
C VAL A 203 17.28 -26.25 -13.84
N THR A 204 18.17 -25.46 -14.48
CA THR A 204 18.30 -25.42 -15.94
C THR A 204 19.15 -26.54 -16.51
N GLU A 205 19.93 -27.27 -15.69
CA GLU A 205 20.78 -28.39 -16.12
C GLU A 205 20.10 -29.76 -15.99
N VAL A 206 18.90 -29.82 -15.41
CA VAL A 206 18.15 -31.08 -15.31
C VAL A 206 17.30 -31.24 -16.57
N ASP A 207 17.60 -32.25 -17.35
CA ASP A 207 16.85 -32.60 -18.57
C ASP A 207 15.40 -32.95 -18.20
N PRO A 208 14.39 -32.21 -18.71
CA PRO A 208 12.99 -32.49 -18.42
C PRO A 208 12.52 -33.87 -18.91
N ASP A 209 13.25 -34.48 -19.85
CA ASP A 209 12.95 -35.80 -20.39
C ASP A 209 13.67 -36.95 -19.62
N ASP A 210 14.48 -36.62 -18.61
CA ASP A 210 15.09 -37.60 -17.73
C ASP A 210 14.03 -38.27 -16.85
N PRO A 211 13.94 -39.62 -16.83
CA PRO A 211 12.99 -40.34 -15.99
C PRO A 211 13.06 -40.01 -14.49
N GLU A 212 14.24 -39.61 -14.01
CA GLU A 212 14.51 -39.23 -12.61
C GLU A 212 14.49 -37.70 -12.40
N TRP A 213 13.95 -36.95 -13.35
CA TRP A 213 13.94 -35.49 -13.32
C TRP A 213 13.28 -34.92 -12.05
N VAL A 214 12.17 -35.52 -11.62
CA VAL A 214 11.42 -35.07 -10.42
C VAL A 214 12.25 -35.20 -9.16
N GLU A 215 12.93 -36.34 -8.98
CA GLU A 215 13.77 -36.61 -7.83
C GLU A 215 14.98 -35.67 -7.80
N LYS A 216 15.62 -35.45 -8.94
CA LYS A 216 16.77 -34.53 -9.06
C LYS A 216 16.37 -33.07 -8.78
N VAL A 217 15.23 -32.59 -9.26
CA VAL A 217 14.76 -31.25 -8.93
C VAL A 217 14.30 -31.14 -7.48
N ALA A 218 13.69 -32.18 -6.92
CA ALA A 218 13.33 -32.22 -5.51
C ALA A 218 14.55 -32.13 -4.58
N GLU A 219 15.63 -32.81 -4.93
CA GLU A 219 16.89 -32.78 -4.18
C GLU A 219 17.53 -31.38 -4.23
N ILE A 220 17.54 -30.73 -5.41
CA ILE A 220 18.07 -29.39 -5.62
C ILE A 220 17.25 -28.32 -4.88
N THR A 221 15.93 -28.44 -4.89
CA THR A 221 15.03 -27.47 -4.24
C THR A 221 14.84 -27.71 -2.75
N GLY A 222 15.47 -28.76 -2.19
CA GLY A 222 15.34 -29.13 -0.78
C GLY A 222 13.95 -29.65 -0.41
N ALA A 223 13.20 -30.15 -1.38
CA ALA A 223 11.90 -30.76 -1.14
C ALA A 223 12.08 -32.07 -0.35
N VAL A 224 11.21 -32.28 0.66
CA VAL A 224 11.37 -33.39 1.62
C VAL A 224 11.01 -34.69 0.94
N SER A 225 11.83 -35.73 1.13
CA SER A 225 11.57 -37.10 0.67
C SER A 225 10.22 -37.62 1.20
N GLY A 226 9.34 -38.03 0.29
CA GLY A 226 8.01 -38.58 0.61
C GLY A 226 6.85 -37.65 0.31
N ASP A 227 7.09 -36.40 -0.10
CA ASP A 227 6.05 -35.51 -0.58
C ASP A 227 5.55 -35.92 -1.96
N THR A 228 4.26 -35.71 -2.22
CA THR A 228 3.68 -35.86 -3.55
C THR A 228 3.86 -34.57 -4.34
N TYR A 229 4.31 -34.68 -5.57
CA TYR A 229 4.59 -33.55 -6.45
C TYR A 229 3.65 -33.50 -7.64
N VAL A 230 3.38 -32.30 -8.14
CA VAL A 230 2.74 -32.04 -9.42
C VAL A 230 3.73 -31.41 -10.37
N LYS A 231 3.97 -32.06 -11.49
CA LYS A 231 4.79 -31.53 -12.59
C LYS A 231 4.01 -30.46 -13.35
N LEU A 232 4.58 -29.28 -13.52
CA LEU A 232 4.08 -28.18 -14.33
C LEU A 232 5.03 -27.96 -15.51
N ASP A 233 4.60 -27.23 -16.53
CA ASP A 233 5.41 -26.94 -17.73
C ASP A 233 6.75 -26.23 -17.41
N HIS A 234 6.82 -25.51 -16.30
CA HIS A 234 8.00 -24.72 -15.90
C HIS A 234 8.48 -25.01 -14.48
N GLY A 235 8.17 -26.18 -13.91
CA GLY A 235 8.61 -26.54 -12.59
C GLY A 235 7.81 -27.63 -11.92
N ILE A 236 8.06 -27.84 -10.64
CA ILE A 236 7.29 -28.74 -9.79
C ILE A 236 6.79 -28.01 -8.54
N LEU A 237 5.63 -28.42 -8.05
CA LEU A 237 5.10 -27.97 -6.77
C LEU A 237 4.67 -29.18 -5.94
N THR A 238 4.95 -29.17 -4.64
CA THR A 238 4.37 -30.15 -3.73
C THR A 238 2.86 -29.92 -3.59
N VAL A 239 2.11 -30.97 -3.28
CA VAL A 239 0.67 -30.85 -3.02
C VAL A 239 0.39 -29.83 -1.91
N ASN A 240 1.24 -29.81 -0.87
CA ASN A 240 1.14 -28.82 0.21
C ASN A 240 1.36 -27.37 -0.28
N GLN A 241 2.30 -27.12 -1.19
CA GLN A 241 2.53 -25.79 -1.78
C GLN A 241 1.35 -25.36 -2.64
N ILE A 242 0.76 -26.25 -3.42
CA ILE A 242 -0.45 -26.00 -4.21
C ILE A 242 -1.63 -25.68 -3.29
N ASP A 243 -1.83 -26.46 -2.24
CA ASP A 243 -2.92 -26.26 -1.26
C ASP A 243 -2.77 -24.92 -0.54
N MET A 244 -1.56 -24.56 -0.10
CA MET A 244 -1.27 -23.23 0.48
C MET A 244 -1.56 -22.10 -0.49
N PHE A 245 -1.15 -22.24 -1.76
CA PHE A 245 -1.40 -21.24 -2.80
C PHE A 245 -2.90 -21.06 -3.07
N LEU A 246 -3.63 -22.18 -3.22
CA LEU A 246 -5.06 -22.15 -3.46
C LEU A 246 -5.84 -21.58 -2.26
N LYS A 247 -5.43 -21.88 -1.02
CA LYS A 247 -6.01 -21.31 0.20
C LYS A 247 -5.76 -19.81 0.37
N ALA A 248 -4.65 -19.32 -0.16
CA ALA A 248 -4.32 -17.88 -0.11
C ALA A 248 -5.08 -17.04 -1.14
N MET A 249 -5.80 -17.66 -2.09
CA MET A 249 -6.58 -16.94 -3.08
C MET A 249 -7.77 -16.22 -2.42
N PRO A 250 -8.01 -14.92 -2.71
CA PRO A 250 -9.08 -14.15 -2.09
C PRO A 250 -10.47 -14.40 -2.72
N PHE A 251 -10.61 -15.44 -3.51
CA PHE A 251 -11.85 -15.84 -4.17
C PHE A 251 -12.12 -17.33 -3.98
N GLU A 252 -13.38 -17.71 -4.05
CA GLU A 252 -13.81 -19.10 -3.95
C GLU A 252 -13.39 -19.86 -5.22
N LEU A 253 -12.64 -20.94 -5.02
CA LEU A 253 -12.23 -21.85 -6.08
C LEU A 253 -12.81 -23.23 -5.84
N THR A 254 -13.56 -23.72 -6.83
CA THR A 254 -14.14 -25.05 -6.81
C THR A 254 -13.72 -25.78 -8.10
N TYR A 255 -13.21 -26.99 -7.96
CA TYR A 255 -12.91 -27.85 -9.09
C TYR A 255 -13.81 -29.09 -9.04
N ALA A 256 -14.49 -29.36 -10.15
CA ALA A 256 -15.29 -30.54 -10.34
C ALA A 256 -14.79 -31.35 -11.54
N ASP A 257 -14.92 -32.68 -11.48
CA ASP A 257 -14.61 -33.55 -12.61
C ASP A 257 -15.77 -33.56 -13.66
N ASP A 258 -15.55 -34.29 -14.73
CA ASP A 258 -16.53 -34.45 -15.81
C ASP A 258 -17.84 -35.14 -15.37
N ASN A 259 -17.86 -35.71 -14.18
CA ASN A 259 -19.03 -36.34 -13.55
C ASN A 259 -19.70 -35.41 -12.53
N ASN A 260 -19.32 -34.11 -12.47
CA ASN A 260 -19.77 -33.12 -11.50
C ASN A 260 -19.44 -33.49 -10.02
N GLN A 261 -18.42 -34.30 -9.78
CA GLN A 261 -17.92 -34.54 -8.43
C GLN A 261 -16.96 -33.44 -8.03
N PHE A 262 -17.17 -32.85 -6.86
CA PHE A 262 -16.27 -31.84 -6.29
C PHE A 262 -14.96 -32.51 -5.85
N LEU A 263 -13.87 -32.16 -6.50
CA LEU A 263 -12.54 -32.68 -6.19
C LEU A 263 -11.72 -31.76 -5.29
N TYR A 264 -11.99 -30.46 -5.33
CA TYR A 264 -11.29 -29.46 -4.52
C TYR A 264 -12.18 -28.25 -4.20
N TYR A 265 -12.01 -27.71 -3.00
CA TYR A 265 -12.66 -26.49 -2.53
C TYR A 265 -11.71 -25.72 -1.59
N ASN A 266 -11.45 -24.44 -1.86
CA ASN A 266 -10.70 -23.58 -0.95
C ASN A 266 -11.65 -22.88 0.04
N ASN A 267 -11.40 -22.95 1.33
CA ASN A 267 -12.22 -22.32 2.39
C ASN A 267 -12.07 -20.78 2.41
N ALA A 268 -12.09 -20.10 1.27
CA ALA A 268 -11.96 -18.64 1.21
C ALA A 268 -13.12 -17.91 1.92
N HIS A 269 -14.31 -18.54 1.98
CA HIS A 269 -15.44 -18.08 2.78
C HIS A 269 -16.09 -19.27 3.48
N GLN A 270 -16.34 -19.16 4.80
CA GLN A 270 -17.21 -20.12 5.51
C GLN A 270 -18.63 -19.97 4.92
N ARG A 271 -19.07 -20.97 4.17
CA ARG A 271 -20.49 -21.09 3.83
C ARG A 271 -21.28 -21.32 5.13
N SER A 272 -22.31 -20.52 5.37
CA SER A 272 -23.32 -20.86 6.36
C SER A 272 -23.97 -22.21 5.97
N GLU A 273 -24.24 -23.06 6.94
CA GLU A 273 -24.81 -24.41 6.73
C GLU A 273 -26.14 -24.45 5.92
N GLU A 274 -26.76 -23.28 5.69
CA GLU A 274 -28.01 -23.15 4.94
C GLU A 274 -27.86 -23.39 3.42
N HIS A 275 -26.67 -23.28 2.83
CA HIS A 275 -26.46 -23.47 1.39
C HIS A 275 -26.08 -24.89 0.97
N THR A 276 -25.81 -25.80 1.91
CA THR A 276 -25.49 -27.18 1.61
C THR A 276 -26.72 -28.06 1.29
N SER A 277 -27.94 -27.60 1.59
CA SER A 277 -29.17 -28.35 1.31
C SER A 277 -29.75 -28.16 -0.08
N GLU A 278 -29.36 -27.13 -0.84
CA GLU A 278 -29.88 -26.86 -2.17
C GLU A 278 -29.13 -27.57 -3.32
N LEU A 279 -27.95 -28.14 -3.05
CA LEU A 279 -27.15 -28.85 -4.06
C LEU A 279 -27.38 -30.38 -4.06
N GLN A 280 -28.39 -30.89 -3.28
CA GLN A 280 -28.77 -32.28 -3.25
C GLN A 280 -30.12 -32.51 -3.93
N SER A 281 -30.32 -32.06 -5.15
CA SER A 281 -31.47 -32.46 -5.96
C SER A 281 -31.02 -32.98 -7.31
N PRO A 282 -31.64 -34.05 -7.83
CA PRO A 282 -31.13 -35.03 -8.78
C PRO A 282 -30.91 -34.49 -10.18
#